data_18bcd71874becae66777605d3dabcf96
#
_entry.id   18bcd71874becae66777605d3dabcf96
#
_cell.length_a   1.000
_cell.length_b   1.000
_cell.length_c   1.000
_cell.angle_alpha   90.00
_cell.angle_beta   90.00
_cell.angle_gamma   90.00
#
_symmetry.space_group_name_H-M   'P 1'
#
loop_
_entity.id
_entity.type
_entity.pdbx_description
1 polymer ?
#
loop_
_entity_poly.entity_id
_entity_poly.type
_entity_poly.pdbx_seq_one_letter_code
_entity_poly.pdbx_strand_id
1 'polypeptide(L)'
;MPIFREVLRTAPRRRATLLYPFERRDVPSDYRGKIEIDYNLCVGCGLCVKECLPQALELVTLPDGSKKPRYHVARCTFCAQCVESCPRNAIKSTQIYELATYDRRAEVVEPCGTSR
;
A
#
# COMPACT_ATOMS: atom_id res chain seq x y z
N MET A 1 20.34 -28.03 28.85
CA MET A 1 19.33 -27.51 27.90
C MET A 1 19.11 -26.01 28.17
N PRO A 2 19.84 -25.11 27.52
CA PRO A 2 19.76 -23.66 27.83
C PRO A 2 18.40 -23.07 27.46
N ILE A 3 17.77 -23.56 26.39
CA ILE A 3 16.47 -23.04 25.87
C ILE A 3 15.33 -23.24 26.90
N PHE A 4 15.26 -24.39 27.53
CA PHE A 4 14.19 -24.69 28.50
C PHE A 4 14.24 -23.76 29.72
N ARG A 5 15.43 -23.45 30.21
CA ARG A 5 15.63 -22.48 31.29
C ARG A 5 15.19 -21.08 30.92
N GLU A 6 15.46 -20.65 29.67
CA GLU A 6 15.06 -19.33 29.18
C GLU A 6 13.54 -19.24 28.97
N VAL A 7 12.90 -20.28 28.46
CA VAL A 7 11.44 -20.36 28.35
C VAL A 7 10.77 -20.24 29.72
N LEU A 8 11.22 -21.00 30.73
CA LEU A 8 10.68 -20.89 32.09
C LEU A 8 10.89 -19.52 32.72
N ARG A 9 12.01 -18.86 32.43
CA ARG A 9 12.30 -17.52 32.92
C ARG A 9 11.44 -16.44 32.25
N THR A 10 11.07 -16.63 31.00
CA THR A 10 10.31 -15.62 30.18
C THR A 10 8.80 -15.87 30.26
N ALA A 11 8.35 -17.09 30.53
CA ALA A 11 6.92 -17.42 30.59
C ALA A 11 6.07 -16.53 31.53
N PRO A 12 6.54 -16.12 32.73
CA PRO A 12 5.77 -15.25 33.60
C PRO A 12 5.85 -13.77 33.23
N ARG A 13 6.64 -13.40 32.21
CA ARG A 13 6.77 -11.99 31.79
C ARG A 13 5.53 -11.49 31.04
N ARG A 14 5.22 -10.23 31.26
CA ARG A 14 4.14 -9.57 30.50
C ARG A 14 4.46 -9.58 29.01
N ARG A 15 3.47 -9.85 28.16
CA ARG A 15 3.59 -9.80 26.69
C ARG A 15 4.13 -8.44 26.23
N ALA A 16 5.01 -8.45 25.25
CA ALA A 16 5.55 -7.25 24.58
C ALA A 16 4.71 -6.82 23.35
N THR A 17 3.82 -7.71 22.87
CA THR A 17 2.98 -7.48 21.69
C THR A 17 1.57 -7.08 22.08
N LEU A 18 0.90 -6.33 21.20
CA LEU A 18 -0.52 -6.00 21.32
C LEU A 18 -1.40 -7.21 20.97
N LEU A 19 -2.59 -7.27 21.53
CA LEU A 19 -3.62 -8.26 21.15
C LEU A 19 -4.39 -7.79 19.91
N TYR A 20 -3.67 -7.67 18.80
CA TYR A 20 -4.33 -7.38 17.52
C TYR A 20 -5.24 -8.58 17.13
N PRO A 21 -6.48 -8.38 16.62
CA PRO A 21 -7.12 -7.11 16.26
C PRO A 21 -7.91 -6.40 17.36
N PHE A 22 -7.93 -6.93 18.59
CA PHE A 22 -8.71 -6.37 19.71
C PHE A 22 -8.12 -5.07 20.25
N GLU A 23 -6.79 -4.99 20.28
CA GLU A 23 -6.05 -3.78 20.65
C GLU A 23 -5.34 -3.25 19.41
N ARG A 24 -5.59 -1.99 19.05
CA ARG A 24 -4.93 -1.30 17.93
C ARG A 24 -4.13 -0.13 18.46
N ARG A 25 -3.06 0.21 17.77
CA ARG A 25 -2.28 1.41 18.03
C ARG A 25 -2.53 2.39 16.90
N ASP A 26 -2.60 3.67 17.24
CA ASP A 26 -2.70 4.74 16.25
C ASP A 26 -1.48 4.72 15.32
N VAL A 27 -1.75 4.93 14.05
CA VAL A 27 -0.72 4.93 13.01
C VAL A 27 -0.07 6.33 12.96
N PRO A 28 1.26 6.43 12.99
CA PRO A 28 1.96 7.71 12.85
C PRO A 28 1.57 8.46 11.59
N SER A 29 1.63 9.80 11.63
CA SER A 29 1.24 10.66 10.50
C SER A 29 2.10 10.48 9.24
N ASP A 30 3.36 10.08 9.43
CA ASP A 30 4.36 9.83 8.39
C ASP A 30 4.41 8.38 7.89
N TYR A 31 3.42 7.56 8.29
CA TYR A 31 3.32 6.17 7.86
C TYR A 31 3.05 6.07 6.36
N ARG A 32 3.79 5.19 5.69
CA ARG A 32 3.66 4.91 4.25
C ARG A 32 2.76 3.70 4.03
N GLY A 33 1.44 3.91 4.06
CA GLY A 33 0.46 2.88 3.78
C GLY A 33 0.06 2.80 2.31
N LYS A 34 -1.14 2.31 2.04
CA LYS A 34 -1.68 2.21 0.69
C LYS A 34 -1.62 3.56 -0.02
N ILE A 35 -1.20 3.58 -1.28
CA ILE A 35 -1.27 4.77 -2.12
C ILE A 35 -2.68 4.94 -2.71
N GLU A 36 -3.12 6.19 -2.80
CA GLU A 36 -4.35 6.59 -3.48
C GLU A 36 -4.01 7.49 -4.65
N ILE A 37 -4.69 7.27 -5.76
CA ILE A 37 -4.47 7.99 -7.02
C ILE A 37 -5.72 8.82 -7.33
N ASP A 38 -5.55 10.14 -7.38
CA ASP A 38 -6.58 11.04 -7.88
C ASP A 38 -6.50 11.12 -9.41
N TYR A 39 -7.40 10.42 -10.06
CA TYR A 39 -7.45 10.35 -11.51
C TYR A 39 -7.87 11.67 -12.18
N ASN A 40 -8.49 12.61 -11.45
CA ASN A 40 -8.86 13.92 -11.97
C ASN A 40 -7.61 14.81 -12.15
N LEU A 41 -6.67 14.72 -11.20
CA LEU A 41 -5.40 15.47 -11.25
C LEU A 41 -4.37 14.80 -12.14
N CYS A 42 -4.50 13.50 -12.39
CA CYS A 42 -3.54 12.70 -13.15
C CYS A 42 -3.59 13.07 -14.65
N VAL A 43 -2.45 13.46 -15.21
CA VAL A 43 -2.28 13.77 -16.65
C VAL A 43 -1.78 12.58 -17.48
N GLY A 44 -1.52 11.43 -16.86
CA GLY A 44 -1.04 10.24 -17.56
C GLY A 44 0.40 10.30 -18.07
N CYS A 45 1.27 11.09 -17.44
CA CYS A 45 2.67 11.28 -17.86
C CYS A 45 3.54 10.01 -17.77
N GLY A 46 3.13 8.99 -16.99
CA GLY A 46 3.81 7.71 -16.86
C GLY A 46 5.08 7.72 -16.01
N LEU A 47 5.46 8.81 -15.36
CA LEU A 47 6.63 8.87 -14.49
C LEU A 47 6.53 7.89 -13.33
N CYS A 48 5.38 7.82 -12.67
CA CYS A 48 5.13 6.89 -11.57
C CYS A 48 5.30 5.41 -11.99
N VAL A 49 5.02 5.08 -13.25
CA VAL A 49 5.22 3.72 -13.79
C VAL A 49 6.71 3.44 -14.02
N LYS A 50 7.47 4.41 -14.55
CA LYS A 50 8.91 4.29 -14.79
C LYS A 50 9.72 4.17 -13.51
N GLU A 51 9.34 4.93 -12.48
CA GLU A 51 10.01 4.95 -11.17
C GLU A 51 9.62 3.76 -10.28
N CYS A 52 8.61 2.99 -10.65
CA CYS A 52 8.12 1.89 -9.86
C CYS A 52 8.99 0.64 -10.06
N LEU A 53 9.95 0.39 -9.17
CA LEU A 53 10.82 -0.79 -9.21
C LEU A 53 10.06 -2.12 -9.20
N PRO A 54 9.06 -2.35 -8.31
CA PRO A 54 8.30 -3.60 -8.29
C PRO A 54 7.23 -3.67 -9.39
N GLN A 55 7.16 -2.69 -10.30
CA GLN A 55 6.18 -2.64 -11.39
C GLN A 55 4.73 -2.80 -10.91
N ALA A 56 4.42 -2.18 -9.78
CA ALA A 56 3.07 -2.18 -9.21
C ALA A 56 2.11 -1.23 -9.94
N LEU A 57 2.64 -0.34 -10.77
CA LEU A 57 1.87 0.59 -11.59
C LEU A 57 2.04 0.25 -13.07
N GLU A 58 0.93 0.16 -13.80
CA GLU A 58 0.88 -0.08 -15.24
C GLU A 58 0.11 1.05 -15.91
N LEU A 59 0.61 1.55 -17.06
CA LEU A 59 -0.10 2.57 -17.81
C LEU A 59 -1.11 1.91 -18.75
N VAL A 60 -2.39 2.19 -18.53
CA VAL A 60 -3.48 1.70 -19.38
C VAL A 60 -4.10 2.84 -20.18
N THR A 61 -4.48 2.56 -21.43
CA THR A 61 -5.20 3.52 -22.27
C THR A 61 -6.70 3.29 -22.09
N LEU A 62 -7.41 4.31 -21.66
CA LEU A 62 -8.86 4.30 -21.53
C LEU A 62 -9.53 4.43 -22.91
N PRO A 63 -10.81 4.06 -23.04
CA PRO A 63 -11.54 4.21 -24.31
C PRO A 63 -11.60 5.67 -24.79
N ASP A 64 -11.47 6.64 -23.88
CA ASP A 64 -11.40 8.08 -24.19
C ASP A 64 -10.03 8.50 -24.76
N GLY A 65 -9.10 7.56 -24.99
CA GLY A 65 -7.75 7.84 -25.45
C GLY A 65 -6.79 8.38 -24.36
N SER A 66 -7.27 8.64 -23.15
CA SER A 66 -6.44 9.09 -22.04
C SER A 66 -5.64 7.92 -21.45
N LYS A 67 -4.41 8.21 -21.02
CA LYS A 67 -3.55 7.23 -20.34
C LYS A 67 -3.62 7.44 -18.84
N LYS A 68 -3.92 6.39 -18.09
CA LYS A 68 -4.00 6.45 -16.62
C LYS A 68 -3.29 5.25 -16.01
N PRO A 69 -2.68 5.40 -14.84
CA PRO A 69 -2.03 4.28 -14.15
C PRO A 69 -3.08 3.34 -13.52
N ARG A 70 -2.91 2.04 -13.75
CA ARG A 70 -3.55 0.96 -13.00
C ARG A 70 -2.63 0.58 -11.85
N TYR A 71 -3.16 0.37 -10.66
CA TYR A 71 -2.37 0.08 -9.47
C TYR A 71 -2.63 -1.33 -8.95
N HIS A 72 -1.57 -2.13 -8.85
CA HIS A 72 -1.56 -3.48 -8.28
C HIS A 72 -1.02 -3.43 -6.85
N VAL A 73 -1.91 -3.44 -5.86
CA VAL A 73 -1.54 -3.35 -4.44
C VAL A 73 -0.62 -4.51 -4.03
N ALA A 74 -0.91 -5.73 -4.50
CA ALA A 74 -0.14 -6.93 -4.19
C ALA A 74 1.34 -6.89 -4.61
N ARG A 75 1.70 -6.04 -5.57
CA ARG A 75 3.10 -5.87 -6.02
C ARG A 75 3.79 -4.72 -5.31
N CYS A 76 3.05 -3.86 -4.63
CA CYS A 76 3.57 -2.61 -4.07
C CYS A 76 4.41 -2.87 -2.81
N THR A 77 5.58 -2.22 -2.73
CA THR A 77 6.45 -2.22 -1.54
C THR A 77 6.25 -1.00 -0.64
N PHE A 78 5.26 -0.15 -0.94
CA PHE A 78 4.93 1.06 -0.17
C PHE A 78 6.10 2.01 0.05
N CYS A 79 7.03 2.09 -0.90
CA CYS A 79 8.21 2.95 -0.84
C CYS A 79 7.90 4.44 -1.00
N ALA A 80 6.69 4.80 -1.47
CA ALA A 80 6.23 6.16 -1.76
C ALA A 80 7.00 6.92 -2.86
N GLN A 81 7.91 6.28 -3.60
CA GLN A 81 8.67 6.93 -4.69
C GLN A 81 7.73 7.57 -5.74
N CYS A 82 6.65 6.89 -6.10
CA CYS A 82 5.67 7.42 -7.06
C CYS A 82 4.92 8.66 -6.55
N VAL A 83 4.82 8.85 -5.23
CA VAL A 83 4.23 10.05 -4.62
C VAL A 83 5.15 11.25 -4.84
N GLU A 84 6.46 11.07 -4.57
CA GLU A 84 7.48 12.12 -4.73
C GLU A 84 7.72 12.46 -6.20
N SER A 85 7.69 11.46 -7.09
CA SER A 85 7.92 11.65 -8.54
C SER A 85 6.72 12.26 -9.27
N CYS A 86 5.57 12.43 -8.62
CA CYS A 86 4.37 12.93 -9.30
C CYS A 86 4.34 14.47 -9.39
N PRO A 87 4.54 15.10 -10.58
CA PRO A 87 4.59 16.55 -10.72
C PRO A 87 3.24 17.23 -10.47
N ARG A 88 2.14 16.47 -10.50
CA ARG A 88 0.78 16.97 -10.26
C ARG A 88 0.26 16.64 -8.86
N ASN A 89 1.08 16.00 -8.01
CA ASN A 89 0.65 15.53 -6.68
C ASN A 89 -0.65 14.71 -6.71
N ALA A 90 -0.87 13.97 -7.82
CA ALA A 90 -2.05 13.14 -8.02
C ALA A 90 -2.00 11.81 -7.23
N ILE A 91 -0.87 11.49 -6.62
CA ILE A 91 -0.69 10.27 -5.84
C ILE A 91 -0.39 10.67 -4.39
N LYS A 92 -1.11 10.07 -3.46
CA LYS A 92 -0.92 10.33 -2.02
C LYS A 92 -0.72 9.01 -1.27
N SER A 93 0.12 9.03 -0.24
CA SER A 93 0.23 7.95 0.72
C SER A 93 -0.85 8.09 1.79
N THR A 94 -1.51 7.01 2.15
CA THR A 94 -2.51 6.98 3.22
C THR A 94 -1.98 6.22 4.44
N GLN A 95 -2.71 6.27 5.54
CA GLN A 95 -2.40 5.49 6.74
C GLN A 95 -3.05 4.10 6.74
N ILE A 96 -3.66 3.69 5.62
CA ILE A 96 -4.34 2.41 5.50
C ILE A 96 -3.29 1.31 5.35
N TYR A 97 -3.26 0.38 6.30
CA TYR A 97 -2.38 -0.78 6.31
C TYR A 97 -3.13 -2.12 6.30
N GLU A 98 -4.42 -2.11 6.62
CA GLU A 98 -5.25 -3.33 6.58
C GLU A 98 -5.71 -3.59 5.14
N LEU A 99 -4.90 -4.35 4.41
CA LEU A 99 -5.10 -4.62 2.98
C LEU A 99 -5.40 -6.09 2.69
N ALA A 100 -5.49 -6.93 3.74
CA ALA A 100 -5.73 -8.36 3.58
C ALA A 100 -7.11 -8.61 2.94
N THR A 101 -7.12 -9.38 1.86
CA THR A 101 -8.33 -9.78 1.15
C THR A 101 -8.21 -11.22 0.67
N TYR A 102 -9.35 -11.91 0.53
CA TYR A 102 -9.43 -13.25 -0.07
C TYR A 102 -9.52 -13.20 -1.60
N ASP A 103 -9.90 -12.05 -2.17
CA ASP A 103 -10.01 -11.87 -3.61
C ASP A 103 -8.82 -11.07 -4.16
N ARG A 104 -7.97 -11.72 -4.94
CA ARG A 104 -6.82 -11.10 -5.61
C ARG A 104 -7.22 -9.95 -6.55
N ARG A 105 -8.43 -9.98 -7.10
CA ARG A 105 -8.93 -8.94 -8.01
C ARG A 105 -9.23 -7.63 -7.26
N ALA A 106 -9.61 -7.71 -5.99
CA ALA A 106 -9.83 -6.54 -5.14
C ALA A 106 -8.55 -5.73 -4.88
N GLU A 107 -7.37 -6.35 -5.11
CA GLU A 107 -6.07 -5.68 -4.97
C GLU A 107 -5.63 -4.90 -6.22
N VAL A 108 -6.47 -4.85 -7.26
CA VAL A 108 -6.21 -4.06 -8.47
C VAL A 108 -7.12 -2.85 -8.48
N VAL A 109 -6.51 -1.67 -8.45
CA VAL A 109 -7.24 -0.40 -8.54
C VAL A 109 -7.24 0.07 -9.99
N GLU A 110 -8.41 0.02 -10.60
CA GLU A 110 -8.63 0.44 -12.00
C GLU A 110 -8.90 1.95 -12.09
N PRO A 111 -8.42 2.64 -13.13
CA PRO A 111 -8.66 4.07 -13.33
C PRO A 111 -10.10 4.42 -13.67
N CYS A 112 -10.91 3.43 -14.05
CA CYS A 112 -12.32 3.61 -14.37
C CYS A 112 -13.19 3.03 -13.25
N GLY A 113 -13.11 3.62 -12.05
CA GLY A 113 -14.11 3.55 -10.97
C GLY A 113 -14.83 2.23 -10.71
N THR A 114 -14.15 1.07 -10.76
CA THR A 114 -14.76 -0.20 -10.35
C THR A 114 -14.01 -0.76 -9.15
N SER A 115 -14.20 -0.12 -8.00
CA SER A 115 -14.06 -0.80 -6.72
C SER A 115 -15.36 -1.57 -6.48
N ARG A 116 -15.37 -2.86 -6.69
CA ARG A 116 -16.37 -3.77 -6.12
C ARG A 116 -15.78 -4.47 -4.92
#